data_bbdb01d3f7df1207ca8f55a74b25e147
#
_entry.id   bbdb01d3f7df1207ca8f55a74b25e147
#
_cell.length_a   1.000
_cell.length_b   1.000
_cell.length_c   1.000
_cell.angle_alpha   90.00
_cell.angle_beta   90.00
_cell.angle_gamma   90.00
#
_symmetry.space_group_name_H-M   'P 1'
#
loop_
_entity.id
_entity.type
_entity.pdbx_description
1 polymer ?
#
loop_
_entity_poly.entity_id
_entity_poly.type
_entity_poly.pdbx_seq_one_letter_code
_entity_poly.pdbx_strand_id
1 'polypeptide(L)'
;MDTNKILDYRLYIQREEEFIRADLHAEFRQYNKIKSGDVEGVRDRFKIARLNFFEGRGVLSKDPLRNIIYHLVASAAVISRLCIDGGMDMNTAYSLSDIYINKADEAESVDEVMDLIAEMQIDYASRMRAINQKNVVNLHVRRSIDFIYNNLNKALTVKELAEREKLNPSYFSRLFLSETGKTVGDFITEAKIKTAQNMLCHSDYSIFDISVSLGYSSQSAFTNVFKSKCTMTPKKYRDLNSGKFKK
;
A
#
# COMPACT_ATOMS: atom_id res chain seq x y z
N MET A 1 6.45 13.73 -35.40
CA MET A 1 5.10 14.39 -35.41
C MET A 1 5.00 15.18 -34.11
N ASP A 2 4.67 16.46 -34.16
CA ASP A 2 4.66 17.31 -32.96
C ASP A 2 3.44 17.02 -32.10
N THR A 3 3.67 16.53 -30.88
CA THR A 3 2.63 16.14 -29.92
C THR A 3 1.68 17.29 -29.60
N ASN A 4 2.17 18.55 -29.55
CA ASN A 4 1.35 19.70 -29.26
C ASN A 4 0.32 19.95 -30.37
N LYS A 5 0.72 19.85 -31.65
CA LYS A 5 -0.20 19.99 -32.78
C LYS A 5 -1.28 18.90 -32.77
N ILE A 6 -0.92 17.68 -32.39
CA ILE A 6 -1.91 16.59 -32.27
C ILE A 6 -2.87 16.87 -31.12
N LEU A 7 -2.37 17.33 -29.99
CA LEU A 7 -3.19 17.67 -28.82
C LEU A 7 -4.17 18.80 -29.14
N ASP A 8 -3.70 19.89 -29.76
CA ASP A 8 -4.52 21.03 -30.13
C ASP A 8 -5.66 20.63 -31.10
N TYR A 9 -5.33 19.81 -32.12
CA TYR A 9 -6.32 19.27 -33.04
C TYR A 9 -7.35 18.38 -32.34
N ARG A 10 -6.89 17.51 -31.41
CA ARG A 10 -7.77 16.63 -30.66
C ARG A 10 -8.72 17.40 -29.73
N LEU A 11 -8.21 18.45 -29.07
CA LEU A 11 -9.04 19.34 -28.26
C LEU A 11 -10.05 20.14 -29.09
N TYR A 12 -9.67 20.55 -30.30
CA TYR A 12 -10.58 21.19 -31.24
C TYR A 12 -11.74 20.26 -31.63
N ILE A 13 -11.45 19.03 -32.07
CA ILE A 13 -12.46 18.02 -32.41
C ILE A 13 -13.38 17.71 -31.22
N GLN A 14 -12.85 17.55 -30.04
CA GLN A 14 -13.66 17.30 -28.82
C GLN A 14 -14.67 18.46 -28.55
N ARG A 15 -14.30 19.69 -28.83
CA ARG A 15 -15.23 20.83 -28.69
C ARG A 15 -16.31 20.81 -29.75
N GLU A 16 -15.95 20.54 -31.02
CA GLU A 16 -16.91 20.47 -32.14
C GLU A 16 -17.93 19.32 -31.96
N GLU A 17 -17.47 18.19 -31.37
CA GLU A 17 -18.31 17.02 -31.10
C GLU A 17 -19.03 17.11 -29.74
N GLU A 18 -18.93 18.24 -29.04
CA GLU A 18 -19.49 18.44 -27.68
C GLU A 18 -19.12 17.29 -26.72
N PHE A 19 -17.90 16.71 -26.87
CA PHE A 19 -17.46 15.58 -26.06
C PHE A 19 -17.25 16.00 -24.62
N ILE A 20 -18.08 15.48 -23.73
CA ILE A 20 -17.99 15.70 -22.28
C ILE A 20 -17.24 14.54 -21.66
N ARG A 21 -16.10 14.81 -21.00
CA ARG A 21 -15.36 13.82 -20.24
C ARG A 21 -16.18 13.30 -19.06
N ALA A 22 -16.06 12.01 -18.78
CA ALA A 22 -16.63 11.41 -17.56
C ALA A 22 -16.14 12.16 -16.31
N ASP A 23 -17.02 12.35 -15.35
CA ASP A 23 -16.71 13.05 -14.10
C ASP A 23 -15.61 12.32 -13.31
N LEU A 24 -14.47 12.97 -13.19
CA LEU A 24 -13.31 12.47 -12.42
C LEU A 24 -13.69 12.09 -10.98
N HIS A 25 -14.54 12.88 -10.33
CA HIS A 25 -14.98 12.58 -8.97
C HIS A 25 -15.88 11.33 -8.92
N ALA A 26 -16.66 11.06 -9.97
CA ALA A 26 -17.45 9.84 -10.05
C ALA A 26 -16.55 8.60 -10.21
N GLU A 27 -15.48 8.70 -10.98
CA GLU A 27 -14.48 7.65 -11.12
C GLU A 27 -13.74 7.40 -9.79
N PHE A 28 -13.26 8.44 -9.12
CA PHE A 28 -12.62 8.31 -7.82
C PHE A 28 -13.57 7.79 -6.73
N ARG A 29 -14.86 8.14 -6.77
CA ARG A 29 -15.86 7.53 -5.86
C ARG A 29 -15.94 6.01 -6.03
N GLN A 30 -15.84 5.51 -7.27
CA GLN A 30 -15.82 4.07 -7.55
C GLN A 30 -14.54 3.42 -6.98
N TYR A 31 -13.38 4.00 -7.23
CA TYR A 31 -12.12 3.47 -6.71
C TYR A 31 -12.07 3.50 -5.18
N ASN A 32 -12.65 4.53 -4.56
CA ASN A 32 -12.75 4.60 -3.09
C ASN A 32 -13.67 3.52 -2.52
N LYS A 33 -14.74 3.12 -3.22
CA LYS A 33 -15.56 1.96 -2.83
C LYS A 33 -14.75 0.67 -2.86
N ILE A 34 -13.90 0.48 -3.88
CA ILE A 34 -13.00 -0.67 -3.96
C ILE A 34 -12.02 -0.65 -2.77
N LYS A 35 -11.34 0.47 -2.54
CA LYS A 35 -10.39 0.66 -1.43
C LYS A 35 -11.04 0.45 -0.06
N SER A 36 -12.29 0.88 0.13
CA SER A 36 -13.03 0.69 1.39
C SER A 36 -13.56 -0.73 1.59
N GLY A 37 -13.56 -1.58 0.54
CA GLY A 37 -14.10 -2.93 0.59
C GLY A 37 -15.63 -2.99 0.49
N ASP A 38 -16.28 -1.97 -0.10
CA ASP A 38 -17.72 -1.93 -0.36
C ASP A 38 -18.07 -2.78 -1.59
N VAL A 39 -18.02 -4.10 -1.44
CA VAL A 39 -18.22 -5.09 -2.52
C VAL A 39 -19.61 -4.93 -3.18
N GLU A 40 -20.64 -4.73 -2.39
CA GLU A 40 -22.02 -4.56 -2.89
C GLU A 40 -22.13 -3.27 -3.71
N GLY A 41 -21.63 -2.17 -3.17
CA GLY A 41 -21.63 -0.88 -3.87
C GLY A 41 -20.79 -0.88 -5.14
N VAL A 42 -19.69 -1.68 -5.21
CA VAL A 42 -18.90 -1.88 -6.42
C VAL A 42 -19.71 -2.64 -7.46
N ARG A 43 -20.38 -3.73 -7.07
CA ARG A 43 -21.18 -4.59 -7.95
C ARG A 43 -22.36 -3.82 -8.55
N ASP A 44 -23.11 -3.11 -7.72
CA ASP A 44 -24.31 -2.40 -8.17
C ASP A 44 -23.96 -1.24 -9.10
N ARG A 45 -22.90 -0.51 -8.80
CA ARG A 45 -22.44 0.55 -9.68
C ARG A 45 -21.92 0.00 -11.02
N PHE A 46 -21.23 -1.12 -11.04
CA PHE A 46 -20.74 -1.71 -12.27
C PHE A 46 -21.87 -2.15 -13.20
N LYS A 47 -22.99 -2.69 -12.67
CA LYS A 47 -24.18 -3.01 -13.46
C LYS A 47 -24.69 -1.79 -14.24
N ILE A 48 -24.73 -0.63 -13.59
CA ILE A 48 -25.15 0.62 -14.22
C ILE A 48 -24.08 1.12 -15.21
N ALA A 49 -22.83 1.11 -14.80
CA ALA A 49 -21.72 1.59 -15.63
C ALA A 49 -21.47 0.74 -16.89
N ARG A 50 -21.83 -0.54 -16.87
CA ARG A 50 -21.71 -1.43 -18.05
C ARG A 50 -22.54 -0.93 -19.22
N LEU A 51 -23.71 -0.35 -18.98
CA LEU A 51 -24.63 0.14 -20.03
C LEU A 51 -24.04 1.33 -20.78
N ASN A 52 -23.27 2.18 -20.10
CA ASN A 52 -22.70 3.41 -20.66
C ASN A 52 -21.17 3.46 -20.48
N PHE A 53 -20.51 2.30 -20.56
CA PHE A 53 -19.08 2.18 -20.20
C PHE A 53 -18.19 3.15 -20.98
N PHE A 54 -18.45 3.36 -22.26
CA PHE A 54 -17.63 4.22 -23.11
C PHE A 54 -18.03 5.70 -23.07
N GLU A 55 -19.16 6.04 -22.45
CA GLU A 55 -19.62 7.43 -22.35
C GLU A 55 -18.61 8.27 -21.55
N GLY A 56 -18.15 9.36 -22.14
CA GLY A 56 -17.17 10.27 -21.59
C GLY A 56 -15.74 9.69 -21.47
N ARG A 57 -15.49 8.46 -21.94
CA ARG A 57 -14.15 7.88 -22.03
C ARG A 57 -13.53 8.16 -23.40
N GLY A 58 -12.21 8.41 -23.40
CA GLY A 58 -11.49 8.60 -24.66
C GLY A 58 -11.33 7.30 -25.43
N VAL A 59 -11.34 7.39 -26.75
CA VAL A 59 -11.00 6.26 -27.64
C VAL A 59 -9.49 6.07 -27.62
N LEU A 60 -9.03 4.92 -27.12
CA LEU A 60 -7.61 4.55 -26.99
C LEU A 60 -7.13 3.68 -28.15
N SER A 61 -8.06 3.01 -28.87
CA SER A 61 -7.80 2.22 -30.06
C SER A 61 -9.01 2.29 -31.01
N LYS A 62 -8.74 2.16 -32.31
CA LYS A 62 -9.80 1.98 -33.34
C LYS A 62 -10.44 0.58 -33.26
N ASP A 63 -9.71 -0.41 -32.76
CA ASP A 63 -10.20 -1.75 -32.50
C ASP A 63 -10.98 -1.73 -31.18
N PRO A 64 -12.26 -2.12 -31.15
CA PRO A 64 -13.09 -2.09 -29.94
C PRO A 64 -12.56 -2.98 -28.82
N LEU A 65 -12.03 -4.17 -29.15
CA LEU A 65 -11.49 -5.10 -28.16
C LEU A 65 -10.22 -4.52 -27.52
N ARG A 66 -9.29 -4.01 -28.31
CA ARG A 66 -8.10 -3.33 -27.79
C ARG A 66 -8.45 -2.07 -26.99
N ASN A 67 -9.48 -1.34 -27.44
CA ASN A 67 -9.93 -0.14 -26.73
C ASN A 67 -10.33 -0.46 -25.29
N ILE A 68 -11.13 -1.51 -25.07
CA ILE A 68 -11.57 -1.87 -23.72
C ILE A 68 -10.44 -2.52 -22.90
N ILE A 69 -9.54 -3.29 -23.52
CA ILE A 69 -8.35 -3.84 -22.86
C ILE A 69 -7.49 -2.69 -22.28
N TYR A 70 -7.26 -1.63 -23.05
CA TYR A 70 -6.49 -0.48 -22.56
C TYR A 70 -7.18 0.24 -21.40
N HIS A 71 -8.50 0.32 -21.39
CA HIS A 71 -9.25 0.83 -20.25
C HIS A 71 -9.13 -0.08 -19.02
N LEU A 72 -9.13 -1.40 -19.20
CA LEU A 72 -8.86 -2.36 -18.12
C LEU A 72 -7.46 -2.15 -17.54
N VAL A 73 -6.42 -2.09 -18.38
CA VAL A 73 -5.03 -1.87 -17.96
C VAL A 73 -4.88 -0.58 -17.17
N ALA A 74 -5.47 0.53 -17.67
CA ALA A 74 -5.43 1.81 -16.97
C ALA A 74 -6.12 1.74 -15.60
N SER A 75 -7.29 1.09 -15.51
CA SER A 75 -8.00 0.94 -14.24
C SER A 75 -7.28 0.00 -13.27
N ALA A 76 -6.70 -1.11 -13.75
CA ALA A 76 -5.91 -2.04 -12.94
C ALA A 76 -4.72 -1.32 -12.28
N ALA A 77 -4.03 -0.47 -13.04
CA ALA A 77 -2.92 0.33 -12.53
C ALA A 77 -3.34 1.31 -11.41
N VAL A 78 -4.49 1.93 -11.53
CA VAL A 78 -5.00 2.86 -10.50
C VAL A 78 -5.49 2.09 -9.27
N ILE A 79 -6.30 1.04 -9.47
CA ILE A 79 -6.89 0.23 -8.40
C ILE A 79 -5.80 -0.41 -7.54
N SER A 80 -4.78 -1.03 -8.15
CA SER A 80 -3.69 -1.66 -7.42
C SER A 80 -3.00 -0.68 -6.48
N ARG A 81 -2.66 0.53 -6.95
CA ARG A 81 -2.00 1.57 -6.14
C ARG A 81 -2.87 2.09 -5.02
N LEU A 82 -4.16 2.31 -5.27
CA LEU A 82 -5.10 2.75 -4.24
C LEU A 82 -5.33 1.68 -3.17
N CYS A 83 -5.32 0.39 -3.55
CA CYS A 83 -5.43 -0.71 -2.59
C CYS A 83 -4.15 -0.88 -1.76
N ILE A 84 -2.95 -0.64 -2.34
CA ILE A 84 -1.69 -0.59 -1.59
C ILE A 84 -1.74 0.54 -0.55
N ASP A 85 -2.16 1.74 -0.95
CA ASP A 85 -2.36 2.87 -0.04
C ASP A 85 -3.43 2.56 1.04
N GLY A 86 -4.40 1.71 0.73
CA GLY A 86 -5.40 1.17 1.68
C GLY A 86 -4.89 0.05 2.60
N GLY A 87 -3.62 -0.41 2.45
CA GLY A 87 -3.00 -1.43 3.29
C GLY A 87 -2.92 -2.83 2.69
N MET A 88 -3.22 -3.00 1.40
CA MET A 88 -2.95 -4.25 0.70
C MET A 88 -1.45 -4.43 0.52
N ASP A 89 -0.96 -5.68 0.66
CA ASP A 89 0.44 -6.00 0.35
C ASP A 89 0.76 -5.68 -1.12
N MET A 90 1.92 -5.05 -1.34
CA MET A 90 2.32 -4.55 -2.66
C MET A 90 2.46 -5.67 -3.69
N ASN A 91 3.07 -6.81 -3.30
CA ASN A 91 3.25 -7.94 -4.23
C ASN A 91 1.91 -8.54 -4.59
N THR A 92 1.00 -8.67 -3.61
CA THR A 92 -0.37 -9.15 -3.84
C THR A 92 -1.13 -8.24 -4.80
N ALA A 93 -1.06 -6.92 -4.60
CA ALA A 93 -1.77 -5.96 -5.44
C ALA A 93 -1.27 -5.97 -6.89
N TYR A 94 0.04 -5.97 -7.10
CA TYR A 94 0.61 -6.00 -8.45
C TYR A 94 0.40 -7.35 -9.14
N SER A 95 0.58 -8.47 -8.42
CA SER A 95 0.33 -9.79 -9.00
C SER A 95 -1.13 -9.97 -9.46
N LEU A 96 -2.10 -9.41 -8.70
CA LEU A 96 -3.49 -9.38 -9.15
C LEU A 96 -3.68 -8.55 -10.42
N SER A 97 -3.06 -7.37 -10.48
CA SER A 97 -3.09 -6.53 -11.70
C SER A 97 -2.56 -7.31 -12.90
N ASP A 98 -1.41 -7.98 -12.76
CA ASP A 98 -0.79 -8.77 -13.82
C ASP A 98 -1.70 -9.91 -14.28
N ILE A 99 -2.35 -10.62 -13.33
CA ILE A 99 -3.28 -11.71 -13.64
C ILE A 99 -4.46 -11.21 -14.49
N TYR A 100 -5.09 -10.10 -14.10
CA TYR A 100 -6.24 -9.57 -14.84
C TYR A 100 -5.85 -8.97 -16.19
N ILE A 101 -4.67 -8.36 -16.31
CA ILE A 101 -4.15 -7.87 -17.58
C ILE A 101 -3.86 -9.03 -18.54
N ASN A 102 -3.22 -10.10 -18.07
CA ASN A 102 -2.95 -11.28 -18.89
C ASN A 102 -4.24 -11.97 -19.34
N LYS A 103 -5.24 -12.12 -18.45
CA LYS A 103 -6.56 -12.64 -18.86
C LYS A 103 -7.23 -11.77 -19.93
N ALA A 104 -7.08 -10.44 -19.84
CA ALA A 104 -7.65 -9.54 -20.81
C ALA A 104 -6.93 -9.58 -22.18
N ASP A 105 -5.63 -9.88 -22.20
CA ASP A 105 -4.85 -10.09 -23.41
C ASP A 105 -5.29 -11.36 -24.18
N GLU A 106 -5.78 -12.36 -23.45
CA GLU A 106 -6.30 -13.63 -24.00
C GLU A 106 -7.79 -13.56 -24.38
N ALA A 107 -8.49 -12.48 -24.01
CA ALA A 107 -9.93 -12.34 -24.27
C ALA A 107 -10.24 -12.13 -25.75
N GLU A 108 -11.32 -12.75 -26.22
CA GLU A 108 -11.73 -12.72 -27.64
C GLU A 108 -12.88 -11.73 -27.91
N SER A 109 -13.51 -11.17 -26.87
CA SER A 109 -14.64 -10.26 -27.01
C SER A 109 -14.64 -9.10 -26.03
N VAL A 110 -15.33 -8.02 -26.40
CA VAL A 110 -15.57 -6.86 -25.54
C VAL A 110 -16.33 -7.25 -24.27
N ASP A 111 -17.29 -8.15 -24.37
CA ASP A 111 -18.10 -8.60 -23.23
C ASP A 111 -17.26 -9.39 -22.21
N GLU A 112 -16.34 -10.24 -22.67
CA GLU A 112 -15.40 -10.93 -21.78
C GLU A 112 -14.52 -9.96 -21.00
N VAL A 113 -13.99 -8.93 -21.66
CA VAL A 113 -13.18 -7.93 -20.96
C VAL A 113 -14.03 -7.11 -20.00
N MET A 114 -15.30 -6.83 -20.33
CA MET A 114 -16.24 -6.18 -19.40
C MET A 114 -16.48 -7.04 -18.15
N ASP A 115 -16.63 -8.34 -18.30
CA ASP A 115 -16.78 -9.26 -17.19
C ASP A 115 -15.49 -9.33 -16.35
N LEU A 116 -14.31 -9.32 -16.98
CA LEU A 116 -13.02 -9.24 -16.30
C LEU A 116 -12.85 -7.93 -15.50
N ILE A 117 -13.32 -6.80 -16.02
CA ILE A 117 -13.30 -5.53 -15.27
C ILE A 117 -14.18 -5.63 -14.01
N ALA A 118 -15.37 -6.25 -14.11
CA ALA A 118 -16.24 -6.46 -12.97
C ALA A 118 -15.59 -7.39 -11.94
N GLU A 119 -15.08 -8.55 -12.41
CA GLU A 119 -14.40 -9.54 -11.56
C GLU A 119 -13.23 -8.91 -10.82
N MET A 120 -12.35 -8.20 -11.51
CA MET A 120 -11.20 -7.50 -10.95
C MET A 120 -11.61 -6.53 -9.83
N GLN A 121 -12.58 -5.66 -10.10
CA GLN A 121 -13.02 -4.68 -9.11
C GLN A 121 -13.62 -5.35 -7.86
N ILE A 122 -14.40 -6.42 -8.05
CA ILE A 122 -15.01 -7.19 -6.96
C ILE A 122 -13.93 -7.95 -6.16
N ASP A 123 -12.93 -8.54 -6.82
CA ASP A 123 -11.83 -9.26 -6.14
C ASP A 123 -11.02 -8.30 -5.28
N TYR A 124 -10.58 -7.17 -5.84
CA TYR A 124 -9.88 -6.14 -5.06
C TYR A 124 -10.72 -5.65 -3.87
N ALA A 125 -12.00 -5.35 -4.07
CA ALA A 125 -12.90 -4.91 -3.00
C ALA A 125 -13.08 -5.98 -1.91
N SER A 126 -13.20 -7.25 -2.30
CA SER A 126 -13.34 -8.37 -1.35
C SER A 126 -12.11 -8.54 -0.48
N ARG A 127 -10.92 -8.44 -1.07
CA ARG A 127 -9.65 -8.48 -0.33
C ARG A 127 -9.48 -7.27 0.57
N MET A 128 -9.83 -6.08 0.09
CA MET A 128 -9.83 -4.87 0.90
C MET A 128 -10.81 -4.95 2.06
N ARG A 129 -12.00 -5.55 1.87
CA ARG A 129 -12.95 -5.83 2.97
C ARG A 129 -12.30 -6.69 4.05
N ALA A 130 -11.62 -7.78 3.67
CA ALA A 130 -10.94 -8.65 4.62
C ALA A 130 -9.79 -7.92 5.36
N ILE A 131 -9.03 -7.08 4.65
CA ILE A 131 -7.97 -6.25 5.24
C ILE A 131 -8.58 -5.22 6.20
N ASN A 132 -9.64 -4.52 5.78
CA ASN A 132 -10.29 -3.50 6.59
C ASN A 132 -10.97 -4.09 7.83
N GLN A 133 -11.57 -5.28 7.74
CA GLN A 133 -12.13 -5.99 8.89
C GLN A 133 -11.04 -6.36 9.91
N LYS A 134 -9.89 -6.85 9.45
CA LYS A 134 -8.72 -7.05 10.32
C LYS A 134 -8.25 -5.72 10.92
N ASN A 135 -8.21 -4.66 10.12
CA ASN A 135 -7.76 -3.33 10.57
C ASN A 135 -8.72 -2.65 11.54
N VAL A 136 -10.03 -2.89 11.46
CA VAL A 136 -11.01 -2.34 12.44
C VAL A 136 -10.81 -2.97 13.81
N VAL A 137 -10.54 -4.26 13.89
CA VAL A 137 -10.17 -4.92 15.15
C VAL A 137 -8.87 -4.37 15.71
N ASN A 138 -7.99 -3.85 14.85
CA ASN A 138 -6.61 -3.47 15.17
C ASN A 138 -6.26 -2.00 15.05
N LEU A 139 -7.22 -1.09 14.94
CA LEU A 139 -6.91 0.34 14.80
C LEU A 139 -6.04 0.86 15.95
N HIS A 140 -6.27 0.37 17.17
CA HIS A 140 -5.46 0.71 18.34
C HIS A 140 -4.02 0.17 18.21
N VAL A 141 -3.88 -1.06 17.71
CA VAL A 141 -2.55 -1.67 17.51
C VAL A 141 -1.81 -0.95 16.37
N ARG A 142 -2.49 -0.68 15.25
CA ARG A 142 -1.89 0.06 14.12
C ARG A 142 -1.40 1.44 14.53
N ARG A 143 -2.23 2.24 15.20
CA ARG A 143 -1.84 3.57 15.71
C ARG A 143 -0.66 3.49 16.67
N SER A 144 -0.62 2.43 17.49
CA SER A 144 0.49 2.20 18.41
C SER A 144 1.77 1.82 17.66
N ILE A 145 1.69 1.02 16.60
CA ILE A 145 2.84 0.68 15.74
C ILE A 145 3.39 1.94 15.05
N ASP A 146 2.53 2.76 14.46
CA ASP A 146 2.92 4.03 13.85
C ASP A 146 3.60 4.96 14.88
N PHE A 147 3.03 5.03 16.09
CA PHE A 147 3.62 5.80 17.18
C PHE A 147 4.98 5.25 17.63
N ILE A 148 5.14 3.93 17.71
CA ILE A 148 6.42 3.30 18.04
C ILE A 148 7.49 3.69 17.03
N TYR A 149 7.22 3.56 15.73
CA TYR A 149 8.20 3.91 14.68
C TYR A 149 8.58 5.39 14.70
N ASN A 150 7.64 6.28 15.00
CA ASN A 150 7.88 7.72 15.08
C ASN A 150 8.59 8.15 16.38
N ASN A 151 8.74 7.25 17.37
CA ASN A 151 9.30 7.56 18.68
C ASN A 151 10.34 6.53 19.15
N LEU A 152 11.08 5.92 18.23
CA LEU A 152 12.12 4.92 18.58
C LEU A 152 13.26 5.48 19.44
N ASN A 153 13.40 6.79 19.49
CA ASN A 153 14.35 7.49 20.36
C ASN A 153 13.92 7.57 21.83
N LYS A 154 12.70 7.13 22.16
CA LYS A 154 12.12 7.20 23.51
C LYS A 154 12.06 5.82 24.17
N ALA A 155 11.99 5.81 25.51
CA ALA A 155 11.66 4.62 26.28
C ALA A 155 10.14 4.45 26.33
N LEU A 156 9.57 3.79 25.32
CA LEU A 156 8.14 3.52 25.23
C LEU A 156 7.74 2.36 26.14
N THR A 157 6.60 2.51 26.81
CA THR A 157 6.03 1.49 27.70
C THR A 157 4.65 1.03 27.24
N VAL A 158 4.25 -0.18 27.65
CA VAL A 158 2.88 -0.68 27.43
C VAL A 158 1.84 0.27 28.02
N LYS A 159 2.13 0.83 29.20
CA LYS A 159 1.22 1.76 29.89
C LYS A 159 0.97 3.00 29.07
N GLU A 160 2.03 3.63 28.56
CA GLU A 160 1.96 4.83 27.72
C GLU A 160 1.17 4.58 26.43
N LEU A 161 1.40 3.46 25.73
CA LEU A 161 0.70 3.11 24.51
C LEU A 161 -0.79 2.83 24.78
N ALA A 162 -1.10 2.12 25.86
CA ALA A 162 -2.47 1.82 26.27
C ALA A 162 -3.25 3.08 26.65
N GLU A 163 -2.66 3.99 27.42
CA GLU A 163 -3.25 5.27 27.81
C GLU A 163 -3.55 6.13 26.59
N ARG A 164 -2.65 6.18 25.62
CA ARG A 164 -2.83 6.88 24.34
C ARG A 164 -4.05 6.37 23.59
N GLU A 165 -4.26 5.07 23.58
CA GLU A 165 -5.40 4.42 22.92
C GLU A 165 -6.65 4.33 23.81
N LYS A 166 -6.60 4.89 25.03
CA LYS A 166 -7.69 4.84 26.03
C LYS A 166 -8.10 3.41 26.40
N LEU A 167 -7.12 2.51 26.46
CA LEU A 167 -7.31 1.10 26.80
C LEU A 167 -6.66 0.76 28.13
N ASN A 168 -7.17 -0.31 28.78
CA ASN A 168 -6.49 -0.90 29.93
C ASN A 168 -5.16 -1.54 29.48
N PRO A 169 -4.03 -1.36 30.20
CA PRO A 169 -2.72 -1.90 29.81
C PRO A 169 -2.70 -3.42 29.62
N SER A 170 -3.40 -4.18 30.48
CA SER A 170 -3.46 -5.63 30.37
C SER A 170 -4.26 -6.10 29.16
N TYR A 171 -5.34 -5.39 28.84
CA TYR A 171 -6.12 -5.64 27.61
C TYR A 171 -5.30 -5.31 26.37
N PHE A 172 -4.68 -4.13 26.36
CA PHE A 172 -3.82 -3.69 25.25
C PHE A 172 -2.67 -4.66 24.98
N SER A 173 -1.98 -5.14 26.03
CA SER A 173 -0.90 -6.12 25.87
C SER A 173 -1.37 -7.41 25.20
N ARG A 174 -2.53 -7.95 25.60
CA ARG A 174 -3.10 -9.15 24.98
C ARG A 174 -3.51 -8.92 23.55
N LEU A 175 -4.17 -7.79 23.30
CA LEU A 175 -4.57 -7.38 21.96
C LEU A 175 -3.35 -7.24 21.05
N PHE A 176 -2.30 -6.52 21.50
CA PHE A 176 -1.09 -6.32 20.72
C PHE A 176 -0.39 -7.66 20.41
N LEU A 177 -0.29 -8.56 21.38
CA LEU A 177 0.28 -9.88 21.20
C LEU A 177 -0.53 -10.74 20.20
N SER A 178 -1.87 -10.74 20.33
CA SER A 178 -2.73 -11.53 19.44
C SER A 178 -2.63 -11.07 17.98
N GLU A 179 -2.39 -9.78 17.77
CA GLU A 179 -2.38 -9.18 16.44
C GLU A 179 -1.00 -9.19 15.76
N THR A 180 0.05 -9.01 16.57
CA THR A 180 1.43 -8.92 16.04
C THR A 180 2.23 -10.21 16.22
N GLY A 181 1.73 -11.14 17.03
CA GLY A 181 2.47 -12.33 17.45
C GLY A 181 3.64 -12.04 18.41
N LYS A 182 3.78 -10.79 18.89
CA LYS A 182 4.93 -10.34 19.71
C LYS A 182 4.46 -9.48 20.86
N THR A 183 5.22 -9.52 21.96
CA THR A 183 5.00 -8.55 23.02
C THR A 183 5.36 -7.15 22.54
N VAL A 184 4.78 -6.11 23.15
CA VAL A 184 5.11 -4.71 22.84
C VAL A 184 6.62 -4.45 22.98
N GLY A 185 7.26 -4.97 24.03
CA GLY A 185 8.68 -4.81 24.27
C GLY A 185 9.56 -5.47 23.20
N ASP A 186 9.22 -6.68 22.78
CA ASP A 186 9.92 -7.37 21.70
C ASP A 186 9.75 -6.64 20.38
N PHE A 187 8.54 -6.17 20.09
CA PHE A 187 8.26 -5.41 18.88
C PHE A 187 9.09 -4.12 18.81
N ILE A 188 9.12 -3.33 19.90
CA ILE A 188 9.93 -2.10 19.98
C ILE A 188 11.42 -2.44 19.79
N THR A 189 11.90 -3.48 20.45
CA THR A 189 13.29 -3.91 20.35
C THR A 189 13.65 -4.28 18.91
N GLU A 190 12.83 -5.08 18.25
CA GLU A 190 13.06 -5.46 16.86
C GLU A 190 12.97 -4.27 15.89
N ALA A 191 12.05 -3.34 16.11
CA ALA A 191 11.94 -2.11 15.30
C ALA A 191 13.23 -1.27 15.45
N LYS A 192 13.75 -1.10 16.67
CA LYS A 192 15.04 -0.42 16.91
C LYS A 192 16.19 -1.14 16.21
N ILE A 193 16.27 -2.47 16.31
CA ILE A 193 17.35 -3.24 15.67
C ILE A 193 17.28 -3.15 14.14
N LYS A 194 16.09 -3.25 13.56
CA LYS A 194 15.91 -3.11 12.11
C LYS A 194 16.31 -1.71 11.62
N THR A 195 15.96 -0.67 12.35
CA THR A 195 16.38 0.70 12.06
C THR A 195 17.91 0.84 12.21
N ALA A 196 18.50 0.26 13.25
CA ALA A 196 19.95 0.24 13.43
C ALA A 196 20.67 -0.46 12.28
N GLN A 197 20.17 -1.58 11.79
CA GLN A 197 20.72 -2.27 10.61
C GLN A 197 20.73 -1.38 9.37
N ASN A 198 19.64 -0.66 9.12
CA ASN A 198 19.57 0.29 8.01
C ASN A 198 20.58 1.44 8.18
N MET A 199 20.67 2.02 9.37
CA MET A 199 21.64 3.10 9.64
C MET A 199 23.09 2.60 9.52
N LEU A 200 23.38 1.39 9.98
CA LEU A 200 24.72 0.78 9.86
C LEU A 200 25.13 0.57 8.39
N CYS A 201 24.19 0.24 7.51
CA CYS A 201 24.44 -0.05 6.10
C CYS A 201 24.49 1.22 5.22
N HIS A 202 23.68 2.25 5.56
CA HIS A 202 23.38 3.36 4.65
C HIS A 202 23.80 4.73 5.20
N SER A 203 24.44 4.80 6.36
CA SER A 203 24.93 6.07 6.93
C SER A 203 26.32 5.92 7.54
N ASP A 204 27.00 7.07 7.67
CA ASP A 204 28.31 7.17 8.33
C ASP A 204 28.21 7.51 9.83
N TYR A 205 26.99 7.45 10.42
CA TYR A 205 26.81 7.68 11.85
C TYR A 205 27.67 6.72 12.69
N SER A 206 28.29 7.23 13.74
CA SER A 206 29.01 6.39 14.68
C SER A 206 28.04 5.41 15.38
N ILE A 207 28.58 4.29 15.90
CA ILE A 207 27.80 3.34 16.67
C ILE A 207 27.19 4.01 17.93
N PHE A 208 27.91 4.98 18.48
CA PHE A 208 27.43 5.80 19.59
C PHE A 208 26.23 6.64 19.17
N ASP A 209 26.30 7.38 18.05
CA ASP A 209 25.21 8.22 17.55
C ASP A 209 23.95 7.38 17.23
N ILE A 210 24.12 6.19 16.62
CA ILE A 210 23.04 5.25 16.39
C ILE A 210 22.40 4.81 17.71
N SER A 211 23.21 4.51 18.74
CA SER A 211 22.68 4.10 20.04
C SER A 211 21.85 5.21 20.69
N VAL A 212 22.32 6.46 20.62
CA VAL A 212 21.63 7.64 21.15
C VAL A 212 20.35 7.91 20.38
N SER A 213 20.41 7.90 19.04
CA SER A 213 19.23 8.16 18.17
C SER A 213 18.11 7.13 18.36
N LEU A 214 18.44 5.92 18.82
CA LEU A 214 17.47 4.86 19.13
C LEU A 214 17.13 4.79 20.62
N GLY A 215 17.53 5.78 21.43
CA GLY A 215 17.14 5.90 22.83
C GLY A 215 17.71 4.82 23.75
N TYR A 216 18.89 4.31 23.46
CA TYR A 216 19.60 3.44 24.40
C TYR A 216 20.37 4.26 25.42
N SER A 217 20.41 3.78 26.68
CA SER A 217 21.09 4.46 27.78
C SER A 217 22.63 4.51 27.62
N SER A 218 23.18 3.62 26.80
CA SER A 218 24.61 3.58 26.46
C SER A 218 24.87 2.78 25.19
N GLN A 219 26.03 3.04 24.57
CA GLN A 219 26.51 2.23 23.43
C GLN A 219 26.69 0.75 23.82
N SER A 220 27.09 0.46 25.06
CA SER A 220 27.24 -0.91 25.54
C SER A 220 25.90 -1.63 25.65
N ALA A 221 24.85 -0.97 26.16
CA ALA A 221 23.50 -1.51 26.22
C ALA A 221 22.98 -1.83 24.80
N PHE A 222 23.13 -0.89 23.87
CA PHE A 222 22.79 -1.10 22.45
C PHE A 222 23.55 -2.29 21.84
N THR A 223 24.88 -2.34 22.02
CA THR A 223 25.74 -3.39 21.46
C THR A 223 25.33 -4.79 21.95
N ASN A 224 24.98 -4.91 23.24
CA ASN A 224 24.54 -6.18 23.82
C ASN A 224 23.19 -6.63 23.22
N VAL A 225 22.21 -5.72 23.12
CA VAL A 225 20.90 -6.02 22.52
C VAL A 225 21.05 -6.35 21.03
N PHE A 226 21.84 -5.57 20.29
CA PHE A 226 22.09 -5.83 18.88
C PHE A 226 22.75 -7.20 18.66
N LYS A 227 23.79 -7.54 19.46
CA LYS A 227 24.47 -8.83 19.37
C LYS A 227 23.53 -9.99 19.69
N SER A 228 22.63 -9.84 20.66
CA SER A 228 21.66 -10.89 21.00
C SER A 228 20.67 -11.17 19.88
N LYS A 229 20.27 -10.13 19.14
CA LYS A 229 19.28 -10.25 18.04
C LYS A 229 19.92 -10.58 16.68
N CYS A 230 21.15 -10.12 16.43
CA CYS A 230 21.81 -10.26 15.11
C CYS A 230 22.99 -11.26 15.14
N THR A 231 23.28 -11.90 16.29
CA THR A 231 24.40 -12.86 16.50
C THR A 231 25.81 -12.28 16.27
N MET A 232 25.90 -10.98 15.97
CA MET A 232 27.17 -10.25 15.76
C MET A 232 27.09 -8.81 16.26
N THR A 233 28.27 -8.20 16.48
CA THR A 233 28.34 -6.80 16.94
C THR A 233 27.93 -5.82 15.84
N PRO A 234 27.44 -4.60 16.18
CA PRO A 234 27.14 -3.56 15.20
C PRO A 234 28.30 -3.25 14.26
N LYS A 235 29.54 -3.19 14.76
CA LYS A 235 30.74 -2.98 13.97
C LYS A 235 30.90 -4.07 12.90
N LYS A 236 30.88 -5.33 13.32
CA LYS A 236 31.01 -6.48 12.40
C LYS A 236 29.87 -6.49 11.36
N TYR A 237 28.64 -6.13 11.79
CA TYR A 237 27.50 -6.02 10.88
C TYR A 237 27.72 -4.96 9.80
N ARG A 238 28.22 -3.77 10.18
CA ARG A 238 28.60 -2.71 9.25
C ARG A 238 29.65 -3.18 8.27
N ASP A 239 30.77 -3.74 8.77
CA ASP A 239 31.90 -4.16 7.94
C ASP A 239 31.49 -5.18 6.86
N LEU A 240 30.51 -6.05 7.18
CA LEU A 240 30.00 -7.07 6.24
C LEU A 240 28.97 -6.56 5.25
N ASN A 241 28.23 -5.47 5.56
CA ASN A 241 27.05 -5.07 4.80
C ASN A 241 27.17 -3.66 4.18
N SER A 242 28.05 -2.78 4.65
CA SER A 242 28.20 -1.42 4.13
C SER A 242 28.73 -1.34 2.67
N GLY A 243 29.30 -2.42 2.15
CA GLY A 243 29.79 -2.49 0.76
C GLY A 243 28.78 -2.98 -0.28
N LYS A 244 27.64 -3.53 0.15
CA LYS A 244 26.66 -4.15 -0.77
C LYS A 244 25.70 -3.16 -1.43
N PHE A 245 25.68 -1.90 -0.98
CA PHE A 245 24.70 -0.90 -1.42
C PHE A 245 25.32 0.40 -1.97
N LYS A 246 26.67 0.44 -2.16
CA LYS A 246 27.33 1.51 -2.89
C LYS A 246 27.44 1.16 -4.39
N LYS A 247 26.27 1.02 -5.05
CA LYS A 247 26.17 1.05 -6.52
C LYS A 247 24.92 1.81 -6.92
#